data_8ed164b363c59780d243b03211916ffd
#
_entry.id   8ed164b363c59780d243b03211916ffd
#
_cell.length_a   1.000
_cell.length_b   1.000
_cell.length_c   1.000
_cell.angle_alpha   90.00
_cell.angle_beta   90.00
_cell.angle_gamma   90.00
#
_symmetry.space_group_name_H-M   'P 1'
#
loop_
_entity.id
_entity.type
_entity.pdbx_description
1 polymer ?
#
loop_
_entity_poly.entity_id
_entity_poly.type
_entity_poly.pdbx_seq_one_letter_code
_entity_poly.pdbx_strand_id
1 'polypeptide(L)'
;MKTNPIHKEIKANLARSGMTLTEVVSKMNMNRAADNQTTIQNISNKIIRGTIKYSEILEIASILNMNIVWKDTRKEEIQNV
;
A
#
# COMPACT_ATOMS: atom_id res chain seq x y z
N MET A 1 -13.70 14.94 9.19
CA MET A 1 -13.40 13.52 9.28
C MET A 1 -11.94 13.27 8.98
N LYS A 2 -11.28 12.49 9.80
CA LYS A 2 -9.86 12.25 9.62
C LYS A 2 -9.60 11.06 8.71
N THR A 3 -8.71 11.26 7.77
CA THR A 3 -8.22 10.17 6.92
C THR A 3 -7.11 9.47 7.68
N ASN A 4 -7.14 8.13 7.73
CA ASN A 4 -6.08 7.42 8.42
C ASN A 4 -4.75 7.50 7.65
N PRO A 5 -3.62 7.33 8.35
CA PRO A 5 -2.31 7.47 7.70
C PRO A 5 -2.09 6.51 6.54
N ILE A 6 -2.65 5.30 6.64
CA ILE A 6 -2.51 4.30 5.57
C ILE A 6 -3.17 4.77 4.30
N HIS A 7 -4.39 5.32 4.43
CA HIS A 7 -5.11 5.84 3.28
C HIS A 7 -4.34 6.96 2.59
N LYS A 8 -3.81 7.89 3.38
CA LYS A 8 -3.02 8.99 2.85
C LYS A 8 -1.77 8.49 2.13
N GLU A 9 -1.09 7.55 2.74
CA GLU A 9 0.16 7.03 2.20
C GLU A 9 -0.06 6.31 0.87
N ILE A 10 -1.07 5.46 0.81
CA ILE A 10 -1.36 4.70 -0.40
C ILE A 10 -1.82 5.65 -1.50
N LYS A 11 -2.68 6.59 -1.16
CA LYS A 11 -3.19 7.55 -2.13
C LYS A 11 -2.06 8.39 -2.74
N ALA A 12 -1.13 8.83 -1.89
CA ALA A 12 0.00 9.62 -2.35
C ALA A 12 0.89 8.80 -3.30
N ASN A 13 1.10 7.54 -2.97
CA ASN A 13 1.97 6.69 -3.79
C ASN A 13 1.32 6.29 -5.11
N LEU A 14 0.00 6.10 -5.11
CA LEU A 14 -0.73 5.90 -6.36
C LEU A 14 -0.56 7.12 -7.27
N ALA A 15 -0.75 8.31 -6.72
CA ALA A 15 -0.60 9.55 -7.49
C ALA A 15 0.82 9.68 -8.04
N ARG A 16 1.81 9.36 -7.22
CA ARG A 16 3.22 9.45 -7.62
C ARG A 16 3.55 8.48 -8.75
N SER A 17 2.93 7.30 -8.72
CA SER A 17 3.17 6.26 -9.72
C SER A 17 2.38 6.46 -11.00
N GLY A 18 1.37 7.32 -10.98
CA GLY A 18 0.48 7.48 -12.12
C GLY A 18 -0.46 6.31 -12.33
N MET A 19 -0.64 5.47 -11.31
CA MET A 19 -1.54 4.32 -11.40
C MET A 19 -2.80 4.55 -10.59
N THR A 20 -3.90 3.98 -11.05
CA THR A 20 -5.15 4.01 -10.30
C THR A 20 -5.27 2.74 -9.46
N LEU A 21 -6.12 2.79 -8.43
CA LEU A 21 -6.38 1.60 -7.63
C LEU A 21 -6.99 0.49 -8.48
N THR A 22 -7.79 0.84 -9.49
CA THR A 22 -8.35 -0.14 -10.42
C THR A 22 -7.25 -0.94 -11.10
N GLU A 23 -6.22 -0.24 -11.60
CA GLU A 23 -5.09 -0.90 -12.25
C GLU A 23 -4.32 -1.77 -11.29
N VAL A 24 -4.12 -1.29 -10.07
CA VAL A 24 -3.40 -2.05 -9.05
C VAL A 24 -4.14 -3.35 -8.73
N VAL A 25 -5.45 -3.27 -8.49
CA VAL A 25 -6.23 -4.46 -8.16
C VAL A 25 -6.24 -5.44 -9.32
N SER A 26 -6.32 -4.95 -10.55
CA SER A 26 -6.24 -5.80 -11.73
C SER A 26 -4.93 -6.59 -11.75
N LYS A 27 -3.82 -5.92 -11.45
CA LYS A 27 -2.51 -6.57 -11.41
C LYS A 27 -2.37 -7.53 -10.24
N MET A 28 -2.97 -7.19 -9.10
CA MET A 28 -3.01 -8.12 -7.97
C MET A 28 -3.67 -9.43 -8.38
N ASN A 29 -4.81 -9.32 -9.06
CA ASN A 29 -5.57 -10.50 -9.45
C ASN A 29 -4.88 -11.33 -10.51
N MET A 30 -4.06 -10.73 -11.34
CA MET A 30 -3.27 -11.47 -12.32
C MET A 30 -2.31 -12.45 -11.66
N ASN A 31 -1.88 -12.14 -10.44
CA ASN A 31 -0.93 -12.97 -9.71
C ASN A 31 -1.59 -13.87 -8.68
N ARG A 32 -2.91 -13.89 -8.62
CA ARG A 32 -3.65 -14.67 -7.63
C ARG A 32 -4.47 -15.77 -8.30
N ALA A 33 -4.65 -16.87 -7.59
CA ALA A 33 -5.53 -17.93 -8.05
C ALA A 33 -6.97 -17.41 -8.13
N ALA A 34 -7.78 -18.05 -8.96
CA ALA A 34 -9.15 -17.62 -9.21
C ALA A 34 -9.98 -17.51 -7.93
N ASP A 35 -9.73 -18.39 -6.97
CA ASP A 35 -10.48 -18.40 -5.71
C ASP A 35 -9.93 -17.41 -4.68
N ASN A 36 -8.86 -16.69 -5.02
CA ASN A 36 -8.20 -15.77 -4.09
C ASN A 36 -8.17 -14.35 -4.65
N GLN A 37 -9.02 -14.05 -5.61
CA GLN A 37 -9.05 -12.72 -6.20
C GLN A 37 -9.81 -11.75 -5.31
N THR A 38 -9.48 -10.48 -5.45
CA THR A 38 -10.11 -9.44 -4.67
C THR A 38 -10.82 -8.44 -5.60
N THR A 39 -11.45 -7.44 -5.03
CA THR A 39 -12.14 -6.41 -5.80
C THR A 39 -11.64 -5.04 -5.37
N ILE A 40 -11.87 -4.05 -6.23
CA ILE A 40 -11.53 -2.66 -5.94
C ILE A 40 -12.23 -2.23 -4.65
N GLN A 41 -13.49 -2.59 -4.51
CA GLN A 41 -14.26 -2.20 -3.34
C GLN A 41 -13.70 -2.81 -2.06
N ASN A 42 -13.32 -4.08 -2.10
CA ASN A 42 -12.72 -4.73 -0.94
C ASN A 42 -11.43 -4.06 -0.51
N ILE A 43 -10.53 -3.82 -1.46
CA ILE A 43 -9.25 -3.18 -1.17
C ILE A 43 -9.46 -1.75 -0.69
N SER A 44 -10.32 -1.00 -1.37
CA SER A 44 -10.62 0.37 -1.00
C SER A 44 -11.18 0.46 0.43
N ASN A 45 -12.11 -0.43 0.77
CA ASN A 45 -12.69 -0.44 2.11
C ASN A 45 -11.65 -0.77 3.18
N LYS A 46 -10.76 -1.72 2.89
CA LYS A 46 -9.68 -2.07 3.82
C LYS A 46 -8.72 -0.91 4.04
N ILE A 47 -8.42 -0.18 2.98
CA ILE A 47 -7.53 0.97 3.08
C ILE A 47 -8.19 2.07 3.90
N ILE A 48 -9.45 2.38 3.61
CA ILE A 48 -10.18 3.45 4.31
C ILE A 48 -10.34 3.12 5.78
N ARG A 49 -10.62 1.86 6.11
CA ARG A 49 -10.79 1.43 7.48
C ARG A 49 -9.47 1.19 8.22
N GLY A 50 -8.37 1.13 7.49
CA GLY A 50 -7.07 0.82 8.07
C GLY A 50 -6.94 -0.64 8.43
N THR A 51 -7.71 -1.52 7.82
CA THR A 51 -7.68 -2.97 8.10
C THR A 51 -6.94 -3.77 7.03
N ILE A 52 -6.33 -3.09 6.08
CA ILE A 52 -5.56 -3.76 5.04
C ILE A 52 -4.36 -4.46 5.67
N LYS A 53 -4.07 -5.67 5.20
CA LYS A 53 -2.96 -6.45 5.74
C LYS A 53 -1.64 -5.91 5.22
N TYR A 54 -0.59 -6.05 6.03
CA TYR A 54 0.74 -5.62 5.62
C TYR A 54 1.19 -6.37 4.36
N SER A 55 0.83 -7.63 4.24
CA SER A 55 1.15 -8.41 3.03
C SER A 55 0.51 -7.80 1.79
N GLU A 56 -0.71 -7.27 1.93
CA GLU A 56 -1.38 -6.61 0.82
C GLU A 56 -0.72 -5.27 0.49
N ILE A 57 -0.24 -4.58 1.50
CA ILE A 57 0.49 -3.32 1.29
C ILE A 57 1.79 -3.59 0.55
N LEU A 58 2.51 -4.64 0.91
CA LEU A 58 3.73 -5.03 0.20
C LEU A 58 3.44 -5.40 -1.25
N GLU A 59 2.33 -6.07 -1.49
CA GLU A 59 1.92 -6.44 -2.83
C GLU A 59 1.65 -5.19 -3.67
N ILE A 60 0.94 -4.21 -3.09
CA ILE A 60 0.66 -2.95 -3.77
C ILE A 60 1.98 -2.23 -4.09
N ALA A 61 2.87 -2.15 -3.11
CA ALA A 61 4.15 -1.47 -3.32
C ALA A 61 4.93 -2.11 -4.46
N SER A 62 4.94 -3.44 -4.51
CA SER A 62 5.62 -4.16 -5.58
C SER A 62 5.04 -3.82 -6.94
N ILE A 63 3.72 -3.76 -7.04
CA ILE A 63 3.05 -3.40 -8.29
C ILE A 63 3.40 -1.98 -8.72
N LEU A 64 3.55 -1.08 -7.76
CA LEU A 64 3.94 0.30 -8.03
C LEU A 64 5.44 0.47 -8.27
N ASN A 65 6.19 -0.61 -8.20
CA ASN A 65 7.66 -0.60 -8.31
C ASN A 65 8.30 0.24 -7.21
N MET A 66 7.76 0.11 -6.01
CA MET A 66 8.26 0.83 -4.83
C MET A 66 8.65 -0.15 -3.75
N ASN A 67 9.59 0.26 -2.92
CA ASN A 67 10.00 -0.51 -1.75
C ASN A 67 9.53 0.20 -0.49
N ILE A 68 9.10 -0.60 0.49
CA ILE A 68 8.79 -0.08 1.82
C ILE A 68 10.04 -0.25 2.66
N VAL A 69 10.52 0.85 3.21
CA VAL A 69 11.78 0.86 3.96
C VAL A 69 11.52 1.24 5.41
N TRP A 70 12.05 0.44 6.31
CA TRP A 70 12.04 0.75 7.74
C TRP A 70 13.26 1.60 8.05
N LYS A 71 13.00 2.76 8.66
CA LYS A 71 14.06 3.66 9.02
C LYS A 71 14.12 3.79 10.54
N ASP A 72 15.27 3.51 11.11
CA ASP A 72 15.45 3.62 12.56
C ASP A 72 15.79 5.07 12.89
N THR A 73 14.82 5.80 13.39
CA THR A 73 15.00 7.20 13.70
C THR A 73 15.89 7.41 14.94
N ARG A 74 16.02 6.39 15.78
CA ARG A 74 16.90 6.49 16.95
C ARG A 74 18.37 6.57 16.54
N LYS A 75 18.71 5.94 15.42
CA LYS A 75 20.09 5.97 14.94
C LYS A 75 20.53 7.36 14.53
N GLU A 76 19.61 8.18 14.09
CA GLU A 76 19.93 9.54 13.68
C GLU A 76 20.41 10.37 14.86
N GLU A 77 19.85 10.12 16.03
CA GLU A 77 20.28 10.79 17.24
C GLU A 77 21.65 10.30 17.68
N ILE A 78 21.88 9.00 17.55
CA ILE A 78 23.13 8.38 17.98
C ILE A 78 24.28 8.80 17.09
N GLN A 79 24.01 8.99 15.81
CA GLN A 79 25.04 9.34 14.85
C GLN A 79 25.68 10.68 15.12
N ASN A 80 25.04 11.49 15.92
CA ASN A 80 25.59 12.79 16.28
C ASN A 80 26.64 12.71 17.36
N VAL A 81 26.84 11.57 17.89
CA VAL A 81 27.82 11.35 18.94
C VAL A 81 29.22 11.25 18.37
#